data_f3fa30a8c9ab4f8a3a58d19330998ff9
#
_entry.id   f3fa30a8c9ab4f8a3a58d19330998ff9
#
_cell.length_a   1.000
_cell.length_b   1.000
_cell.length_c   1.000
_cell.angle_alpha   90.00
_cell.angle_beta   90.00
_cell.angle_gamma   90.00
#
_symmetry.space_group_name_H-M   'P 1'
#
loop_
_entity.id
_entity.type
_entity.pdbx_description
1 polymer ?
#
loop_
_entity_poly.entity_id
_entity_poly.type
_entity_poly.pdbx_seq_one_letter_code
_entity_poly.pdbx_strand_id
1 'polypeptide(L)'
;MSQSDSKSTAVPGIRDMLARLISLPSISSASAKWDHSNEPVVRTLAEWLEALGFSVEILEVPGMPGKFNLIGTLGSGPGGLVLSGHTDTVPFDDKRWQSDPFTLTERDNRWYGLGTCDMKGFFPLAIEAARAFVGEDLKQPLIILATADEESSMDGARALAEAGKPKARYAVIGEPTSLKPVRMHKGIM
;
A
#
# COMPACT_ATOMS: atom_id res chain seq x y z
N MET A 1 14.53 38.73 2.88
CA MET A 1 14.09 37.96 1.72
C MET A 1 14.45 36.49 2.00
N SER A 2 13.51 35.73 2.57
CA SER A 2 13.70 34.32 2.88
C SER A 2 13.25 33.52 1.66
N GLN A 3 14.21 32.88 0.99
CA GLN A 3 13.88 31.89 -0.03
C GLN A 3 13.31 30.65 0.69
N SER A 4 11.99 30.43 0.52
CA SER A 4 11.38 29.19 0.88
C SER A 4 11.88 28.13 -0.12
N ASP A 5 12.81 27.28 0.31
CA ASP A 5 13.15 26.04 -0.39
C ASP A 5 11.89 25.16 -0.48
N SER A 6 11.14 25.33 -1.56
CA SER A 6 10.17 24.32 -1.97
C SER A 6 10.97 23.10 -2.42
N LYS A 7 11.23 22.16 -1.52
CA LYS A 7 11.61 20.81 -1.91
C LYS A 7 10.48 20.26 -2.78
N SER A 8 10.67 20.33 -4.09
CA SER A 8 9.91 19.52 -5.04
C SER A 8 10.18 18.06 -4.67
N THR A 9 9.28 17.45 -3.91
CA THR A 9 9.33 16.03 -3.60
C THR A 9 8.87 15.27 -4.84
N ALA A 10 9.78 15.15 -5.81
CA ALA A 10 9.55 14.28 -6.94
C ALA A 10 9.35 12.86 -6.40
N VAL A 11 8.21 12.25 -6.73
CA VAL A 11 7.91 10.87 -6.33
C VAL A 11 8.99 9.95 -6.89
N PRO A 12 9.66 9.13 -6.07
CA PRO A 12 10.79 8.31 -6.50
C PRO A 12 10.41 7.28 -7.58
N GLY A 13 11.40 6.64 -8.19
CA GLY A 13 11.20 5.49 -9.06
C GLY A 13 10.81 4.23 -8.29
N ILE A 14 10.34 3.20 -9.00
CA ILE A 14 9.82 1.94 -8.41
C ILE A 14 10.78 1.34 -7.37
N ARG A 15 12.07 1.23 -7.70
CA ARG A 15 13.09 0.65 -6.81
C ARG A 15 13.22 1.42 -5.50
N ASP A 16 13.28 2.74 -5.57
CA ASP A 16 13.49 3.57 -4.39
C ASP A 16 12.21 3.67 -3.55
N MET A 17 11.04 3.70 -4.19
CA MET A 17 9.76 3.56 -3.49
C MET A 17 9.71 2.24 -2.73
N LEU A 18 10.06 1.12 -3.38
CA LEU A 18 10.06 -0.18 -2.74
C LEU A 18 11.07 -0.24 -1.59
N ALA A 19 12.30 0.23 -1.80
CA ALA A 19 13.32 0.29 -0.74
C ALA A 19 12.83 1.08 0.48
N ARG A 20 12.16 2.20 0.25
CA ARG A 20 11.57 2.99 1.32
C ARG A 20 10.47 2.23 2.06
N LEU A 21 9.53 1.60 1.36
CA LEU A 21 8.43 0.86 2.00
C LEU A 21 8.94 -0.35 2.79
N ILE A 22 9.95 -1.07 2.27
CA ILE A 22 10.57 -2.20 2.96
C ILE A 22 11.28 -1.73 4.26
N SER A 23 11.91 -0.57 4.24
CA SER A 23 12.60 -0.01 5.41
C SER A 23 11.67 0.43 6.56
N LEU A 24 10.37 0.38 6.36
CA LEU A 24 9.35 0.76 7.34
C LEU A 24 8.67 -0.51 7.88
N PRO A 25 9.06 -1.03 9.05
CA PRO A 25 8.39 -2.18 9.65
C PRO A 25 6.89 -1.91 9.87
N SER A 26 6.05 -2.88 9.47
CA SER A 26 4.60 -2.80 9.60
C SER A 26 3.99 -4.19 9.82
N ILE A 27 4.58 -4.96 10.71
CA ILE A 27 4.14 -6.32 11.00
C ILE A 27 2.77 -6.28 11.68
N SER A 28 1.83 -7.10 11.20
CA SER A 28 0.58 -7.42 11.91
C SER A 28 0.71 -8.72 12.66
N SER A 29 0.36 -8.72 13.94
CA SER A 29 0.48 -9.88 14.80
C SER A 29 -0.51 -9.84 15.96
N ALA A 30 -1.08 -10.99 16.31
CA ALA A 30 -1.85 -11.14 17.55
C ALA A 30 -1.01 -10.94 18.82
N SER A 31 0.32 -10.99 18.70
CA SER A 31 1.24 -10.71 19.81
C SER A 31 1.69 -9.26 19.77
N ALA A 32 1.33 -8.48 20.78
CA ALA A 32 1.72 -7.07 20.90
C ALA A 32 3.25 -6.85 20.85
N LYS A 33 4.04 -7.88 21.13
CA LYS A 33 5.51 -7.82 21.02
C LYS A 33 5.98 -7.64 19.58
N TRP A 34 5.23 -8.18 18.62
CA TRP A 34 5.58 -8.21 17.20
C TRP A 34 4.70 -7.31 16.36
N ASP A 35 3.60 -6.80 16.93
CA ASP A 35 2.68 -5.95 16.22
C ASP A 35 3.23 -4.52 16.07
N HIS A 36 3.22 -4.00 14.86
CA HIS A 36 3.70 -2.66 14.52
C HIS A 36 2.57 -1.81 13.97
N SER A 37 2.65 -0.50 14.20
CA SER A 37 1.85 0.46 13.45
C SER A 37 2.25 0.46 11.97
N ASN A 38 1.27 0.52 11.07
CA ASN A 38 1.50 0.75 9.65
C ASN A 38 1.51 2.24 9.27
N GLU A 39 1.35 3.14 10.25
CA GLU A 39 1.27 4.59 10.00
C GLU A 39 2.44 5.14 9.17
N PRO A 40 3.73 4.76 9.42
CA PRO A 40 4.84 5.26 8.61
C PRO A 40 4.72 4.88 7.13
N VAL A 41 4.21 3.68 6.83
CA VAL A 41 3.97 3.21 5.45
C VAL A 41 2.84 4.03 4.82
N VAL A 42 1.73 4.17 5.52
CA VAL A 42 0.54 4.91 5.06
C VAL A 42 0.88 6.37 4.78
N ARG A 43 1.60 7.05 5.68
CA ARG A 43 2.02 8.45 5.47
C ARG A 43 2.97 8.61 4.28
N THR A 44 3.89 7.67 4.10
CA THR A 44 4.80 7.68 2.94
C THR A 44 4.03 7.53 1.63
N LEU A 45 3.04 6.63 1.60
CA LEU A 45 2.15 6.47 0.43
C LEU A 45 1.31 7.73 0.19
N ALA A 46 0.77 8.35 1.26
CA ALA A 46 0.00 9.57 1.18
C ALA A 46 0.80 10.71 0.54
N GLU A 47 2.02 10.96 1.01
CA GLU A 47 2.93 11.98 0.47
C GLU A 47 3.18 11.78 -1.04
N TRP A 48 3.40 10.55 -1.50
CA TRP A 48 3.61 10.27 -2.91
C TRP A 48 2.35 10.47 -3.75
N LEU A 49 1.20 10.04 -3.23
CA LEU A 49 -0.07 10.18 -3.93
C LEU A 49 -0.51 11.64 -4.04
N GLU A 50 -0.37 12.42 -2.96
CA GLU A 50 -0.63 13.86 -2.95
C GLU A 50 0.28 14.60 -3.94
N ALA A 51 1.57 14.24 -4.01
CA ALA A 51 2.52 14.81 -4.97
C ALA A 51 2.14 14.51 -6.44
N LEU A 52 1.38 13.43 -6.67
CA LEU A 52 0.82 13.07 -7.98
C LEU A 52 -0.57 13.66 -8.24
N GLY A 53 -1.11 14.45 -7.31
CA GLY A 53 -2.42 15.09 -7.47
C GLY A 53 -3.62 14.24 -7.05
N PHE A 54 -3.39 13.16 -6.33
CA PHE A 54 -4.49 12.41 -5.70
C PHE A 54 -5.07 13.19 -4.52
N SER A 55 -6.38 13.09 -4.34
CA SER A 55 -7.02 13.40 -3.06
C SER A 55 -6.83 12.21 -2.12
N VAL A 56 -6.28 12.44 -0.92
CA VAL A 56 -5.93 11.37 0.02
C VAL A 56 -6.77 11.46 1.27
N GLU A 57 -7.32 10.32 1.71
CA GLU A 57 -8.03 10.13 2.97
C GLU A 57 -7.31 9.04 3.77
N ILE A 58 -6.88 9.35 4.99
CA ILE A 58 -6.30 8.40 5.95
C ILE A 58 -7.33 8.16 7.04
N LEU A 59 -7.63 6.90 7.31
CA LEU A 59 -8.67 6.45 8.24
C LEU A 59 -8.06 5.50 9.27
N GLU A 60 -8.07 5.89 10.53
CA GLU A 60 -7.71 4.97 11.61
C GLU A 60 -8.76 3.86 11.72
N VAL A 61 -8.30 2.61 11.89
CA VAL A 61 -9.19 1.45 12.02
C VAL A 61 -9.84 1.47 13.39
N PRO A 62 -11.18 1.46 13.49
CA PRO A 62 -11.88 1.51 14.76
C PRO A 62 -11.44 0.41 15.73
N GLY A 63 -11.06 0.77 16.94
CA GLY A 63 -10.62 -0.19 17.97
C GLY A 63 -9.19 -0.71 17.80
N MET A 64 -8.44 -0.26 16.78
CA MET A 64 -7.06 -0.68 16.52
C MET A 64 -6.12 0.53 16.47
N PRO A 65 -5.70 1.09 17.59
CA PRO A 65 -4.81 2.26 17.62
C PRO A 65 -3.53 2.01 16.83
N GLY A 66 -3.18 2.96 15.95
CA GLY A 66 -1.97 2.86 15.13
C GLY A 66 -2.11 2.01 13.86
N LYS A 67 -3.31 1.51 13.54
CA LYS A 67 -3.63 0.86 12.27
C LYS A 67 -4.46 1.80 11.40
N PHE A 68 -4.00 2.04 10.18
CA PHE A 68 -4.60 3.02 9.28
C PHE A 68 -4.85 2.43 7.89
N ASN A 69 -6.00 2.76 7.33
CA ASN A 69 -6.27 2.60 5.91
C ASN A 69 -5.99 3.91 5.16
N LEU A 70 -5.66 3.82 3.88
CA LEU A 70 -5.51 4.96 3.00
C LEU A 70 -6.34 4.76 1.74
N ILE A 71 -7.05 5.82 1.34
CA ILE A 71 -7.75 5.91 0.06
C ILE A 71 -7.19 7.10 -0.70
N GLY A 72 -6.45 6.86 -1.77
CA GLY A 72 -5.99 7.88 -2.71
C GLY A 72 -6.85 7.86 -3.96
N THR A 73 -7.44 9.00 -4.35
CA THR A 73 -8.35 9.10 -5.49
C THR A 73 -7.84 10.11 -6.51
N LEU A 74 -7.62 9.67 -7.75
CA LEU A 74 -7.32 10.51 -8.90
C LEU A 74 -8.54 10.60 -9.81
N GLY A 75 -8.97 11.81 -10.15
CA GLY A 75 -10.21 12.05 -10.88
C GLY A 75 -11.45 12.04 -9.98
N SER A 76 -12.63 12.01 -10.57
CA SER A 76 -13.89 12.10 -9.83
C SER A 76 -15.04 11.39 -10.58
N GLY A 77 -16.20 11.31 -9.94
CA GLY A 77 -17.40 10.73 -10.53
C GLY A 77 -17.69 9.30 -10.05
N PRO A 78 -18.78 8.69 -10.56
CA PRO A 78 -19.20 7.35 -10.15
C PRO A 78 -18.42 6.25 -10.85
N GLY A 79 -18.33 5.09 -10.23
CA GLY A 79 -17.61 3.93 -10.78
C GLY A 79 -16.14 3.95 -10.47
N GLY A 80 -15.29 3.61 -11.45
CA GLY A 80 -13.85 3.64 -11.32
C GLY A 80 -13.21 2.28 -11.05
N LEU A 81 -11.87 2.33 -10.91
CA LEU A 81 -11.02 1.17 -10.67
C LEU A 81 -10.25 1.38 -9.36
N VAL A 82 -10.33 0.41 -8.47
CA VAL A 82 -9.48 0.32 -7.28
C VAL A 82 -8.29 -0.58 -7.56
N LEU A 83 -7.09 -0.08 -7.26
CA LEU A 83 -5.87 -0.87 -7.11
C LEU A 83 -5.63 -1.05 -5.61
N SER A 84 -5.89 -2.25 -5.09
CA SER A 84 -5.91 -2.54 -3.65
C SER A 84 -4.74 -3.40 -3.23
N GLY A 85 -4.15 -3.04 -2.10
CA GLY A 85 -3.16 -3.84 -1.40
C GLY A 85 -3.19 -3.59 0.11
N HIS A 86 -2.52 -4.47 0.87
CA HIS A 86 -2.29 -4.26 2.30
C HIS A 86 -0.89 -3.71 2.57
N THR A 87 -0.76 -3.00 3.69
CA THR A 87 0.49 -2.34 4.09
C THR A 87 1.27 -3.10 5.14
N ASP A 88 0.63 -4.06 5.76
CA ASP A 88 1.23 -4.91 6.79
C ASP A 88 1.97 -6.11 6.20
N THR A 89 2.68 -6.80 7.04
CA THR A 89 3.46 -8.01 6.72
C THR A 89 3.35 -8.99 7.87
N VAL A 90 3.60 -10.27 7.57
CA VAL A 90 3.70 -11.31 8.61
C VAL A 90 4.93 -11.13 9.50
N PRO A 91 4.95 -11.68 10.73
CA PRO A 91 6.17 -11.88 11.50
C PRO A 91 7.18 -12.74 10.73
N PHE A 92 8.46 -12.49 10.94
CA PHE A 92 9.53 -13.21 10.26
C PHE A 92 10.41 -13.98 11.25
N ASP A 93 11.12 -14.99 10.75
CA ASP A 93 12.12 -15.76 11.49
C ASP A 93 13.52 -15.38 11.01
N ASP A 94 14.28 -14.68 11.85
CA ASP A 94 15.63 -14.18 11.54
C ASP A 94 16.57 -15.29 11.01
N LYS A 95 16.39 -16.53 11.47
CA LYS A 95 17.23 -17.66 11.07
C LYS A 95 17.01 -18.11 9.64
N ARG A 96 15.90 -17.70 9.02
CA ARG A 96 15.53 -18.06 7.64
C ARG A 96 15.91 -17.00 6.63
N TRP A 97 16.27 -15.79 7.09
CA TRP A 97 16.68 -14.69 6.23
C TRP A 97 18.18 -14.69 6.00
N GLN A 98 18.60 -14.46 4.75
CA GLN A 98 20.01 -14.34 4.35
C GLN A 98 20.48 -12.89 4.26
N SER A 99 19.58 -11.95 4.44
CA SER A 99 19.81 -10.49 4.46
C SER A 99 18.84 -9.87 5.46
N ASP A 100 19.09 -8.62 5.85
CA ASP A 100 18.14 -7.87 6.67
C ASP A 100 16.77 -7.78 5.97
N PRO A 101 15.67 -8.27 6.57
CA PRO A 101 14.34 -8.24 5.99
C PRO A 101 13.80 -6.83 5.74
N PHE A 102 14.32 -5.82 6.43
CA PHE A 102 13.93 -4.42 6.28
C PHE A 102 14.88 -3.60 5.37
N THR A 103 15.81 -4.28 4.70
CA THR A 103 16.70 -3.66 3.72
C THR A 103 16.50 -4.31 2.36
N LEU A 104 16.06 -3.51 1.36
CA LEU A 104 15.89 -4.02 0.01
C LEU A 104 17.24 -4.49 -0.55
N THR A 105 17.36 -5.78 -0.75
CA THR A 105 18.57 -6.42 -1.29
C THR A 105 18.33 -6.86 -2.73
N GLU A 106 19.23 -6.47 -3.63
CA GLU A 106 19.21 -6.90 -5.03
C GLU A 106 20.28 -7.96 -5.27
N ARG A 107 19.85 -9.13 -5.74
CA ARG A 107 20.71 -10.26 -6.07
C ARG A 107 20.06 -11.13 -7.12
N ASP A 108 20.84 -11.64 -8.07
CA ASP A 108 20.38 -12.57 -9.12
C ASP A 108 19.16 -12.04 -9.89
N ASN A 109 19.18 -10.75 -10.22
CA ASN A 109 18.08 -10.05 -10.91
C ASN A 109 16.73 -10.15 -10.16
N ARG A 110 16.77 -10.19 -8.84
CA ARG A 110 15.61 -10.23 -7.94
C ARG A 110 15.79 -9.26 -6.78
N TRP A 111 14.69 -8.81 -6.23
CA TRP A 111 14.63 -7.97 -5.04
C TRP A 111 14.11 -8.78 -3.85
N TYR A 112 14.85 -8.71 -2.75
CA TYR A 112 14.54 -9.40 -1.50
C TYR A 112 14.30 -8.39 -0.39
N GLY A 113 13.30 -8.65 0.44
CA GLY A 113 12.90 -7.85 1.60
C GLY A 113 11.50 -8.26 2.05
N LEU A 114 11.19 -8.07 3.32
CA LEU A 114 9.88 -8.43 3.88
C LEU A 114 8.79 -7.54 3.30
N GLY A 115 7.83 -8.13 2.59
CA GLY A 115 6.77 -7.41 1.88
C GLY A 115 7.12 -7.03 0.42
N THR A 116 8.27 -7.46 -0.15
CA THR A 116 8.55 -7.23 -1.58
C THR A 116 7.55 -7.93 -2.48
N CYS A 117 7.08 -9.10 -2.10
CA CYS A 117 6.10 -9.89 -2.85
C CYS A 117 4.71 -9.77 -2.22
N ASP A 118 4.61 -9.86 -0.91
CA ASP A 118 3.39 -9.86 -0.12
C ASP A 118 3.43 -8.74 0.94
N MET A 119 2.76 -7.56 0.66
CA MET A 119 2.52 -7.13 -0.72
C MET A 119 2.85 -5.64 -0.90
N LYS A 120 3.76 -5.09 -0.06
CA LYS A 120 4.18 -3.67 -0.18
C LYS A 120 4.76 -3.33 -1.57
N GLY A 121 5.32 -4.33 -2.27
CA GLY A 121 5.82 -4.17 -3.64
C GLY A 121 4.74 -3.84 -4.67
N PHE A 122 3.48 -4.11 -4.39
CA PHE A 122 2.38 -3.72 -5.27
C PHE A 122 2.21 -2.21 -5.38
N PHE A 123 2.42 -1.45 -4.30
CA PHE A 123 2.19 -0.01 -4.29
C PHE A 123 3.10 0.77 -5.25
N PRO A 124 4.42 0.54 -5.32
CA PRO A 124 5.26 1.16 -6.33
C PRO A 124 4.81 0.89 -7.76
N LEU A 125 4.31 -0.31 -8.05
CA LEU A 125 3.80 -0.68 -9.37
C LEU A 125 2.48 0.03 -9.67
N ALA A 126 1.57 0.09 -8.70
CA ALA A 126 0.29 0.79 -8.82
C ALA A 126 0.50 2.30 -9.01
N ILE A 127 1.41 2.91 -8.26
CA ILE A 127 1.77 4.33 -8.38
C ILE A 127 2.40 4.61 -9.75
N GLU A 128 3.32 3.76 -10.21
CA GLU A 128 3.94 3.94 -11.51
C GLU A 128 2.92 3.82 -12.66
N ALA A 129 2.01 2.84 -12.56
CA ALA A 129 0.91 2.74 -13.53
C ALA A 129 0.00 3.98 -13.50
N ALA A 130 -0.27 4.53 -12.32
CA ALA A 130 -1.10 5.73 -12.16
C ALA A 130 -0.45 7.00 -12.72
N ARG A 131 0.89 7.09 -12.77
CA ARG A 131 1.62 8.25 -13.34
C ARG A 131 1.20 8.56 -14.77
N ALA A 132 0.88 7.53 -15.56
CA ALA A 132 0.44 7.70 -16.95
C ALA A 132 -0.90 8.45 -17.07
N PHE A 133 -1.63 8.60 -15.98
CA PHE A 133 -2.96 9.23 -15.95
C PHE A 133 -2.98 10.56 -15.19
N VAL A 134 -1.82 11.00 -14.66
CA VAL A 134 -1.71 12.29 -13.97
C VAL A 134 -1.87 13.43 -14.98
N GLY A 135 -2.81 14.34 -14.71
CA GLY A 135 -3.14 15.44 -15.60
C GLY A 135 -4.13 15.11 -16.72
N GLU A 136 -4.55 13.84 -16.83
CA GLU A 136 -5.56 13.41 -17.80
C GLU A 136 -6.98 13.66 -17.26
N ASP A 137 -7.91 13.95 -18.18
CA ASP A 137 -9.35 14.06 -17.86
C ASP A 137 -9.97 12.65 -17.77
N LEU A 138 -9.90 12.07 -16.57
CA LEU A 138 -10.40 10.73 -16.31
C LEU A 138 -11.93 10.71 -16.29
N LYS A 139 -12.55 9.86 -17.13
CA LYS A 139 -14.01 9.65 -17.14
C LYS A 139 -14.53 9.00 -15.86
N GLN A 140 -13.70 8.29 -15.14
CA GLN A 140 -13.98 7.59 -13.88
C GLN A 140 -12.74 7.61 -13.00
N PRO A 141 -12.88 7.61 -11.67
CA PRO A 141 -11.72 7.71 -10.77
C PRO A 141 -10.83 6.47 -10.83
N LEU A 142 -9.53 6.70 -10.71
CA LEU A 142 -8.53 5.69 -10.35
C LEU A 142 -8.25 5.82 -8.86
N ILE A 143 -8.39 4.72 -8.13
CA ILE A 143 -8.26 4.70 -6.68
C ILE A 143 -7.13 3.76 -6.28
N ILE A 144 -6.22 4.22 -5.45
CA ILE A 144 -5.23 3.37 -4.76
C ILE A 144 -5.72 3.20 -3.33
N LEU A 145 -5.95 1.95 -2.95
CA LEU A 145 -6.42 1.56 -1.62
C LEU A 145 -5.32 0.80 -0.90
N ALA A 146 -4.94 1.28 0.28
CA ALA A 146 -4.00 0.61 1.16
C ALA A 146 -4.71 0.25 2.47
N THR A 147 -4.81 -1.05 2.77
CA THR A 147 -5.48 -1.56 3.96
C THR A 147 -4.50 -1.94 5.05
N ALA A 148 -4.97 -1.96 6.28
CA ALA A 148 -4.24 -2.42 7.46
C ALA A 148 -4.69 -3.82 7.86
N ASP A 149 -3.80 -4.54 8.54
CA ASP A 149 -4.11 -5.74 9.34
C ASP A 149 -4.72 -6.89 8.52
N GLU A 150 -4.32 -7.00 7.26
CA GLU A 150 -4.78 -8.09 6.38
C GLU A 150 -4.26 -9.45 6.87
N GLU A 151 -2.99 -9.49 7.28
CA GLU A 151 -2.25 -10.67 7.70
C GLU A 151 -2.66 -11.20 9.10
N SER A 152 -3.63 -10.58 9.76
CA SER A 152 -4.14 -11.00 11.06
C SER A 152 -5.66 -11.15 11.05
N SER A 153 -6.40 -10.06 11.26
CA SER A 153 -7.85 -10.09 11.45
C SER A 153 -8.65 -9.46 10.30
N MET A 154 -7.99 -8.83 9.33
CA MET A 154 -8.61 -8.07 8.22
C MET A 154 -9.49 -6.91 8.69
N ASP A 155 -9.26 -6.37 9.90
CA ASP A 155 -10.13 -5.32 10.47
C ASP A 155 -10.07 -4.03 9.66
N GLY A 156 -8.94 -3.74 8.99
CA GLY A 156 -8.85 -2.62 8.07
C GLY A 156 -9.85 -2.73 6.90
N ALA A 157 -9.87 -3.87 6.23
CA ALA A 157 -10.80 -4.12 5.12
C ALA A 157 -12.25 -4.16 5.60
N ARG A 158 -12.51 -4.77 6.76
CA ARG A 158 -13.85 -4.84 7.37
C ARG A 158 -14.39 -3.44 7.67
N ALA A 159 -13.59 -2.57 8.31
CA ALA A 159 -14.00 -1.20 8.62
C ALA A 159 -14.37 -0.40 7.36
N LEU A 160 -13.61 -0.59 6.27
CA LEU A 160 -13.93 0.05 4.99
C LEU A 160 -15.22 -0.49 4.38
N ALA A 161 -15.44 -1.80 4.43
CA ALA A 161 -16.66 -2.42 3.93
C ALA A 161 -17.90 -1.93 4.69
N GLU A 162 -17.82 -1.82 6.03
CA GLU A 162 -18.87 -1.27 6.88
C GLU A 162 -19.13 0.22 6.57
N ALA A 163 -18.08 0.99 6.31
CA ALA A 163 -18.19 2.39 5.89
C ALA A 163 -18.68 2.56 4.45
N GLY A 164 -18.76 1.48 3.65
CA GLY A 164 -19.12 1.51 2.23
C GLY A 164 -18.10 2.27 1.38
N LYS A 165 -16.82 2.18 1.69
CA LYS A 165 -15.70 2.89 1.03
C LYS A 165 -14.61 1.92 0.56
N PRO A 166 -13.89 2.30 -0.53
CA PRO A 166 -14.31 3.25 -1.56
C PRO A 166 -15.46 2.69 -2.41
N LYS A 167 -16.19 3.57 -3.12
CA LYS A 167 -17.18 3.13 -4.11
C LYS A 167 -16.53 3.07 -5.48
N ALA A 168 -16.41 1.88 -6.04
CA ALA A 168 -15.87 1.67 -7.37
C ALA A 168 -16.61 0.54 -8.09
N ARG A 169 -16.42 0.46 -9.42
CA ARG A 169 -17.02 -0.60 -10.24
C ARG A 169 -16.15 -1.83 -10.35
N TYR A 170 -14.83 -1.63 -10.35
CA TYR A 170 -13.85 -2.70 -10.51
C TYR A 170 -12.78 -2.58 -9.44
N ALA A 171 -12.19 -3.72 -9.07
CA ALA A 171 -11.02 -3.78 -8.20
C ALA A 171 -10.00 -4.78 -8.77
N VAL A 172 -8.72 -4.40 -8.66
CA VAL A 172 -7.57 -5.29 -8.81
C VAL A 172 -6.90 -5.34 -7.46
N ILE A 173 -6.77 -6.54 -6.91
CA ILE A 173 -6.06 -6.80 -5.66
C ILE A 173 -4.70 -7.38 -6.02
N GLY A 174 -3.63 -6.76 -5.52
CA GLY A 174 -2.25 -7.04 -5.95
C GLY A 174 -1.60 -8.23 -5.25
N GLU A 175 -2.37 -9.20 -4.78
CA GLU A 175 -1.86 -10.40 -4.13
C GLU A 175 -0.95 -11.23 -5.04
N PRO A 176 0.03 -11.97 -4.48
CA PRO A 176 0.99 -12.76 -5.24
C PRO A 176 0.34 -14.02 -5.85
N THR A 177 -0.17 -13.91 -7.06
CA THR A 177 -0.84 -14.99 -7.82
C THR A 177 0.00 -15.55 -8.96
N SER A 178 1.32 -15.32 -8.94
CA SER A 178 2.24 -15.63 -10.04
C SER A 178 1.81 -14.98 -11.36
N LEU A 179 1.30 -13.74 -11.30
CA LEU A 179 0.78 -12.94 -12.42
C LEU A 179 -0.38 -13.60 -13.17
N LYS A 180 -1.10 -14.52 -12.54
CA LYS A 180 -2.31 -15.14 -13.11
C LYS A 180 -3.53 -14.43 -12.55
N PRO A 181 -4.45 -13.92 -13.39
CA PRO A 181 -5.69 -13.36 -12.92
C PRO A 181 -6.52 -14.41 -12.17
N VAL A 182 -6.86 -14.12 -10.91
CA VAL A 182 -7.73 -14.95 -10.07
C VAL A 182 -8.99 -14.14 -9.76
N ARG A 183 -10.16 -14.71 -10.00
CA ARG A 183 -11.44 -14.03 -9.77
C ARG A 183 -12.27 -14.61 -8.63
N MET A 184 -11.79 -15.67 -8.01
CA MET A 184 -12.42 -16.29 -6.84
C MET A 184 -11.36 -16.73 -5.85
N HIS A 185 -11.61 -16.47 -4.58
CA HIS A 185 -10.83 -16.96 -3.46
C HIS A 185 -11.63 -18.02 -2.71
N LYS A 186 -11.01 -19.14 -2.38
CA LYS A 186 -11.75 -20.24 -1.71
C LYS A 186 -11.94 -20.05 -0.19
N GLY A 187 -11.34 -19.01 0.38
CA GLY A 187 -11.36 -18.76 1.81
C GLY A 187 -10.49 -19.76 2.62
N ILE A 188 -10.37 -19.49 3.90
CA ILE A 188 -9.81 -20.41 4.90
C ILE A 188 -10.99 -20.92 5.71
N MET A 189 -11.11 -22.24 5.86
CA MET A 189 -12.09 -22.89 6.73
C MET A 189 -11.41 -23.36 8.00
#